data_514affe2a96ecc13e36b0080920fdb91
#
_entry.id   514affe2a96ecc13e36b0080920fdb91
#
_cell.length_a   1.000
_cell.length_b   1.000
_cell.length_c   1.000
_cell.angle_alpha   90.00
_cell.angle_beta   90.00
_cell.angle_gamma   90.00
#
_symmetry.space_group_name_H-M   'P 1'
#
loop_
_entity.id
_entity.type
_entity.pdbx_description
1 polymer ?
#
loop_
_entity_poly.entity_id
_entity_poly.type
_entity_poly.pdbx_seq_one_letter_code
_entity_poly.pdbx_strand_id
1 'polypeptide(L)'
;MISEKIKEKVKLLPASPGVYIMHDKTGKVIYVGKAKKLKNRVKTYFDSSAKTQKTYALVSNVEDFEYILTNSEQDAFSLESNLIHKYKPRYNILLKDDKSFPFIKINMKEKYPRVMVARRPKRDGSLLFGPYVTGIRISEMMGLIKWAYPIRWCNTNFDGKKPLARPCLHGEIGNCLAPCAYPEREEEYMKNIQKIINFLNGDNKDIKIRLENKMKDLASQMRFEEALEVKNLLSSLEILDAQIITTLSSSSNIDVFTLSSSDELSAVNVMKIRGGKNIGQFNYPDEEVVGEKSEILQSFISSYYVEAQDLPREILLDESMKDSGTLIENFLFEKFGKKVTVLFPEKGTKRKLVENSMRNAENFVFASRDKFERHKKLTTDALKELSDILNVENINRIEGYDISNISGTNNVASMVGFDN
;
A
#
# COMPACT_ATOMS: atom_id res chain seq x y z
N MET A 1 -3.12 -28.09 -24.59
CA MET A 1 -2.31 -27.93 -25.84
C MET A 1 -2.54 -26.52 -26.37
N ILE A 2 -1.48 -25.81 -26.79
CA ILE A 2 -1.61 -24.45 -27.37
C ILE A 2 -2.38 -24.56 -28.69
N SER A 3 -3.44 -23.78 -28.85
CA SER A 3 -4.29 -23.75 -30.04
C SER A 3 -3.45 -23.36 -31.29
N GLU A 4 -3.69 -24.02 -32.42
CA GLU A 4 -3.10 -23.66 -33.73
C GLU A 4 -3.36 -22.19 -34.06
N LYS A 5 -4.54 -21.68 -33.73
CA LYS A 5 -4.92 -20.26 -33.86
C LYS A 5 -3.94 -19.32 -33.20
N ILE A 6 -3.52 -19.62 -31.94
CA ILE A 6 -2.55 -18.81 -31.20
C ILE A 6 -1.19 -18.84 -31.90
N LYS A 7 -0.75 -20.02 -32.35
CA LYS A 7 0.56 -20.17 -33.02
C LYS A 7 0.63 -19.35 -34.31
N GLU A 8 -0.43 -19.33 -35.11
CA GLU A 8 -0.51 -18.51 -36.33
C GLU A 8 -0.52 -17.03 -36.01
N LYS A 9 -1.31 -16.63 -35.01
CA LYS A 9 -1.40 -15.24 -34.57
C LYS A 9 -0.04 -14.70 -34.07
N VAL A 10 0.75 -15.52 -33.34
CA VAL A 10 2.10 -15.18 -32.90
C VAL A 10 3.08 -14.97 -34.08
N LYS A 11 2.96 -15.75 -35.16
CA LYS A 11 3.80 -15.59 -36.35
C LYS A 11 3.59 -14.23 -37.05
N LEU A 12 2.36 -13.73 -37.01
CA LEU A 12 1.92 -12.49 -37.65
C LEU A 12 2.22 -11.23 -36.84
N LEU A 13 2.69 -11.37 -35.59
CA LEU A 13 2.99 -10.24 -34.73
C LEU A 13 4.13 -9.37 -35.31
N PRO A 14 3.98 -8.03 -35.25
CA PRO A 14 5.03 -7.11 -35.63
C PRO A 14 6.18 -7.07 -34.63
N ALA A 15 7.37 -6.68 -35.09
CA ALA A 15 8.55 -6.47 -34.24
C ALA A 15 8.61 -5.02 -33.72
N SER A 16 7.49 -4.44 -33.38
CA SER A 16 7.33 -3.05 -32.89
C SER A 16 7.00 -3.03 -31.40
N PRO A 17 7.20 -1.87 -30.73
CA PRO A 17 6.76 -1.69 -29.36
C PRO A 17 5.23 -1.79 -29.24
N GLY A 18 4.75 -2.27 -28.11
CA GLY A 18 3.31 -2.34 -27.86
C GLY A 18 2.96 -3.11 -26.59
N VAL A 19 1.66 -3.24 -26.37
CA VAL A 19 1.05 -3.96 -25.26
C VAL A 19 0.27 -5.14 -25.80
N TYR A 20 0.37 -6.30 -25.16
CA TYR A 20 -0.43 -7.48 -25.43
C TYR A 20 -1.34 -7.80 -24.26
N ILE A 21 -2.55 -8.28 -24.57
CA ILE A 21 -3.64 -8.52 -23.63
C ILE A 21 -4.10 -9.94 -23.83
N MET A 22 -4.00 -10.79 -22.82
CA MET A 22 -4.37 -12.21 -22.88
C MET A 22 -5.74 -12.42 -22.25
N HIS A 23 -6.57 -13.24 -22.92
CA HIS A 23 -7.93 -13.54 -22.55
C HIS A 23 -8.10 -15.02 -22.24
N ASP A 24 -8.96 -15.36 -21.29
CA ASP A 24 -9.40 -16.72 -21.03
C ASP A 24 -10.56 -17.14 -21.95
N LYS A 25 -11.04 -18.37 -21.76
CA LYS A 25 -12.17 -18.94 -22.51
C LYS A 25 -13.49 -18.15 -22.38
N THR A 26 -13.62 -17.31 -21.35
CA THR A 26 -14.80 -16.46 -21.15
C THR A 26 -14.65 -15.07 -21.77
N GLY A 27 -13.48 -14.77 -22.35
CA GLY A 27 -13.13 -13.45 -22.88
C GLY A 27 -12.66 -12.46 -21.81
N LYS A 28 -12.48 -12.89 -20.56
CA LYS A 28 -11.96 -12.07 -19.49
C LYS A 28 -10.45 -11.84 -19.67
N VAL A 29 -10.01 -10.60 -19.44
CA VAL A 29 -8.58 -10.25 -19.44
C VAL A 29 -7.91 -10.88 -18.23
N ILE A 30 -6.92 -11.74 -18.45
CA ILE A 30 -6.19 -12.45 -17.39
C ILE A 30 -4.74 -12.02 -17.26
N TYR A 31 -4.15 -11.39 -18.29
CA TYR A 31 -2.81 -10.84 -18.26
C TYR A 31 -2.65 -9.68 -19.25
N VAL A 32 -1.89 -8.67 -18.85
CA VAL A 32 -1.46 -7.55 -19.69
C VAL A 32 0.05 -7.40 -19.57
N GLY A 33 0.74 -7.24 -20.69
CA GLY A 33 2.19 -7.02 -20.69
C GLY A 33 2.66 -6.14 -21.83
N LYS A 34 3.74 -5.41 -21.60
CA LYS A 34 4.42 -4.60 -22.61
C LYS A 34 5.54 -5.35 -23.30
N ALA A 35 5.94 -4.87 -24.46
CA ALA A 35 7.11 -5.36 -25.17
C ALA A 35 7.78 -4.27 -25.99
N LYS A 36 9.12 -4.26 -26.04
CA LYS A 36 9.91 -3.51 -27.03
C LYS A 36 9.73 -4.08 -28.44
N LYS A 37 9.54 -5.41 -28.54
CA LYS A 37 9.29 -6.16 -29.77
C LYS A 37 8.23 -7.22 -29.46
N LEU A 38 6.97 -6.92 -29.79
CA LEU A 38 5.82 -7.79 -29.50
C LEU A 38 6.04 -9.24 -29.93
N LYS A 39 6.50 -9.43 -31.19
CA LYS A 39 6.74 -10.77 -31.74
C LYS A 39 7.67 -11.62 -30.86
N ASN A 40 8.79 -11.05 -30.43
CA ASN A 40 9.78 -11.77 -29.64
C ASN A 40 9.21 -12.11 -28.25
N ARG A 41 8.62 -11.12 -27.60
CA ARG A 41 8.12 -11.27 -26.23
C ARG A 41 6.95 -12.23 -26.15
N VAL A 42 5.94 -12.08 -26.99
CA VAL A 42 4.77 -12.95 -26.98
C VAL A 42 5.15 -14.39 -27.34
N LYS A 43 6.09 -14.56 -28.27
CA LYS A 43 6.61 -15.90 -28.63
C LYS A 43 7.15 -16.65 -27.43
N THR A 44 7.86 -16.01 -26.48
CA THR A 44 8.44 -16.68 -25.31
C THR A 44 7.40 -17.37 -24.42
N TYR A 45 6.17 -16.89 -24.39
CA TYR A 45 5.07 -17.56 -23.66
C TYR A 45 4.62 -18.85 -24.31
N PHE A 46 4.68 -18.92 -25.63
CA PHE A 46 4.12 -20.05 -26.41
C PHE A 46 5.20 -20.99 -26.99
N ASP A 47 6.46 -20.72 -26.69
CA ASP A 47 7.59 -21.56 -27.09
C ASP A 47 7.70 -22.81 -26.20
N SER A 48 8.45 -23.83 -26.63
CA SER A 48 8.69 -25.07 -25.90
C SER A 48 9.77 -24.98 -24.81
N SER A 49 10.30 -23.78 -24.54
CA SER A 49 11.31 -23.55 -23.49
C SER A 49 10.77 -23.89 -22.09
N ALA A 50 11.66 -24.25 -21.16
CA ALA A 50 11.32 -24.49 -19.76
C ALA A 50 10.64 -23.26 -19.15
N LYS A 51 9.41 -23.42 -18.68
CA LYS A 51 8.61 -22.36 -18.07
C LYS A 51 8.50 -22.57 -16.58
N THR A 52 8.37 -21.46 -15.84
CA THR A 52 7.99 -21.54 -14.43
C THR A 52 6.58 -22.11 -14.31
N GLN A 53 6.25 -22.71 -13.18
CA GLN A 53 4.94 -23.28 -12.92
C GLN A 53 3.83 -22.23 -13.10
N LYS A 54 4.10 -20.98 -12.67
CA LYS A 54 3.19 -19.84 -12.84
C LYS A 54 2.97 -19.46 -14.31
N THR A 55 4.05 -19.42 -15.11
CA THR A 55 3.93 -19.16 -16.55
C THR A 55 3.17 -20.25 -17.26
N TYR A 56 3.35 -21.52 -16.84
CA TYR A 56 2.58 -22.63 -17.37
C TYR A 56 1.09 -22.48 -17.04
N ALA A 57 0.75 -22.12 -15.80
CA ALA A 57 -0.63 -21.85 -15.39
C ALA A 57 -1.28 -20.72 -16.21
N LEU A 58 -0.56 -19.61 -16.44
CA LEU A 58 -1.05 -18.55 -17.32
C LEU A 58 -1.35 -19.09 -18.72
N VAL A 59 -0.35 -19.73 -19.37
CA VAL A 59 -0.46 -20.18 -20.76
C VAL A 59 -1.56 -21.23 -20.95
N SER A 60 -1.80 -22.08 -19.95
CA SER A 60 -2.88 -23.08 -20.00
C SER A 60 -4.28 -22.46 -19.92
N ASN A 61 -4.40 -21.25 -19.37
CA ASN A 61 -5.67 -20.54 -19.26
C ASN A 61 -5.88 -19.49 -20.39
N VAL A 62 -4.87 -19.26 -21.25
CA VAL A 62 -5.01 -18.33 -22.39
C VAL A 62 -5.77 -19.01 -23.54
N GLU A 63 -6.90 -18.45 -23.93
CA GLU A 63 -7.68 -18.87 -25.12
C GLU A 63 -7.38 -17.99 -26.33
N ASP A 64 -7.16 -16.69 -26.13
CA ASP A 64 -6.80 -15.75 -27.21
C ASP A 64 -5.99 -14.58 -26.63
N PHE A 65 -5.39 -13.78 -27.49
CA PHE A 65 -4.73 -12.54 -27.11
C PHE A 65 -4.93 -11.44 -28.16
N GLU A 66 -4.92 -10.21 -27.71
CA GLU A 66 -4.92 -8.98 -28.52
C GLU A 66 -3.63 -8.22 -28.33
N TYR A 67 -3.35 -7.27 -29.23
CA TYR A 67 -2.21 -6.38 -29.04
C TYR A 67 -2.54 -4.97 -29.54
N ILE A 68 -1.88 -3.99 -28.94
CA ILE A 68 -1.97 -2.58 -29.30
C ILE A 68 -0.55 -2.10 -29.59
N LEU A 69 -0.32 -1.59 -30.81
CA LEU A 69 0.95 -0.98 -31.19
C LEU A 69 1.09 0.39 -30.54
N THR A 70 2.31 0.72 -30.15
CA THR A 70 2.66 2.04 -29.62
C THR A 70 3.84 2.63 -30.38
N ASN A 71 4.01 3.95 -30.29
CA ASN A 71 5.11 4.63 -30.98
C ASN A 71 6.45 4.43 -30.28
N SER A 72 6.42 4.21 -28.96
CA SER A 72 7.61 4.06 -28.14
C SER A 72 7.41 3.01 -27.04
N GLU A 73 8.52 2.57 -26.42
CA GLU A 73 8.48 1.73 -25.22
C GLU A 73 7.85 2.48 -24.03
N GLN A 74 8.04 3.79 -23.95
CA GLN A 74 7.42 4.65 -22.95
C GLN A 74 5.90 4.65 -23.05
N ASP A 75 5.36 4.80 -24.28
CA ASP A 75 3.92 4.71 -24.50
C ASP A 75 3.37 3.34 -24.15
N ALA A 76 4.13 2.26 -24.48
CA ALA A 76 3.76 0.90 -24.09
C ALA A 76 3.69 0.74 -22.58
N PHE A 77 4.64 1.32 -21.85
CA PHE A 77 4.68 1.26 -20.39
C PHE A 77 3.51 2.01 -19.74
N SER A 78 3.22 3.22 -20.23
CA SER A 78 2.08 4.02 -19.74
C SER A 78 0.74 3.33 -20.05
N LEU A 79 0.62 2.73 -21.24
CA LEU A 79 -0.59 2.01 -21.66
C LEU A 79 -0.79 0.72 -20.85
N GLU A 80 0.27 -0.07 -20.64
CA GLU A 80 0.25 -1.28 -19.79
C GLU A 80 -0.28 -0.95 -18.38
N SER A 81 0.27 0.09 -17.74
CA SER A 81 -0.16 0.53 -16.41
C SER A 81 -1.65 0.88 -16.36
N ASN A 82 -2.14 1.63 -17.38
CA ASN A 82 -3.55 2.00 -17.45
C ASN A 82 -4.46 0.79 -17.66
N LEU A 83 -4.04 -0.18 -18.47
CA LEU A 83 -4.82 -1.39 -18.76
C LEU A 83 -4.84 -2.33 -17.54
N ILE A 84 -3.71 -2.49 -16.84
CA ILE A 84 -3.65 -3.26 -15.58
C ILE A 84 -4.59 -2.64 -14.54
N HIS A 85 -4.56 -1.32 -14.39
CA HIS A 85 -5.46 -0.62 -13.46
C HIS A 85 -6.95 -0.79 -13.84
N LYS A 86 -7.26 -0.76 -15.15
CA LYS A 86 -8.63 -0.89 -15.68
C LYS A 86 -9.18 -2.31 -15.52
N TYR A 87 -8.40 -3.33 -15.93
CA TYR A 87 -8.88 -4.70 -16.03
C TYR A 87 -8.58 -5.55 -14.78
N LYS A 88 -7.61 -5.13 -13.96
CA LYS A 88 -7.13 -5.86 -12.77
C LYS A 88 -6.90 -7.35 -13.06
N PRO A 89 -6.02 -7.68 -14.03
CA PRO A 89 -5.87 -9.04 -14.51
C PRO A 89 -5.29 -9.95 -13.43
N ARG A 90 -5.74 -11.20 -13.37
CA ARG A 90 -5.37 -12.18 -12.33
C ARG A 90 -3.85 -12.43 -12.23
N TYR A 91 -3.15 -12.49 -13.36
CA TYR A 91 -1.72 -12.84 -13.43
C TYR A 91 -0.76 -11.64 -13.42
N ASN A 92 -1.28 -10.42 -13.36
CA ASN A 92 -0.46 -9.25 -13.09
C ASN A 92 -0.40 -8.99 -11.58
N ILE A 93 0.73 -8.40 -11.14
CA ILE A 93 0.82 -7.96 -9.76
C ILE A 93 -0.19 -6.84 -9.52
N LEU A 94 -1.08 -7.06 -8.57
CA LEU A 94 -2.13 -6.11 -8.23
C LEU A 94 -1.89 -5.58 -6.82
N LEU A 95 -2.29 -4.35 -6.59
CA LEU A 95 -2.48 -3.82 -5.25
C LEU A 95 -3.78 -4.44 -4.69
N LYS A 96 -3.74 -5.75 -4.38
CA LYS A 96 -4.91 -6.54 -3.94
C LYS A 96 -5.45 -6.11 -2.57
N ASP A 97 -4.67 -5.36 -1.82
CA ASP A 97 -5.06 -4.90 -0.50
C ASP A 97 -5.79 -3.56 -0.60
N ASP A 98 -7.10 -3.64 -0.42
CA ASP A 98 -7.96 -2.53 0.01
C ASP A 98 -7.63 -2.10 1.46
N LYS A 99 -6.49 -2.54 2.00
CA LYS A 99 -5.90 -2.03 3.23
C LYS A 99 -5.44 -0.61 2.98
N SER A 100 -6.42 0.29 2.95
CA SER A 100 -6.17 1.72 3.01
C SER A 100 -5.51 2.01 4.35
N PHE A 101 -4.18 2.05 4.33
CA PHE A 101 -3.42 2.39 5.51
C PHE A 101 -3.80 3.78 5.99
N PRO A 102 -3.95 3.96 7.30
CA PRO A 102 -4.38 5.23 7.82
C PRO A 102 -3.29 6.30 7.66
N PHE A 103 -3.75 7.49 7.29
CA PHE A 103 -2.97 8.73 7.27
C PHE A 103 -3.43 9.64 8.40
N ILE A 104 -2.56 10.49 8.87
CA ILE A 104 -2.93 11.66 9.65
C ILE A 104 -3.14 12.81 8.68
N LYS A 105 -4.34 13.38 8.69
CA LYS A 105 -4.75 14.48 7.82
C LYS A 105 -4.91 15.76 8.62
N ILE A 106 -4.34 16.87 8.12
CA ILE A 106 -4.52 18.22 8.67
C ILE A 106 -5.04 19.12 7.55
N ASN A 107 -6.26 19.61 7.68
CA ASN A 107 -6.86 20.52 6.71
C ASN A 107 -6.54 21.99 7.08
N MET A 108 -5.53 22.56 6.45
CA MET A 108 -5.11 23.95 6.68
C MET A 108 -6.09 25.01 6.15
N LYS A 109 -7.14 24.60 5.40
CA LYS A 109 -8.20 25.51 4.94
C LYS A 109 -9.24 25.78 6.04
N GLU A 110 -9.31 24.92 7.08
CA GLU A 110 -10.13 25.19 8.24
C GLU A 110 -9.51 26.36 9.04
N LYS A 111 -10.32 27.28 9.53
CA LYS A 111 -9.84 28.40 10.39
C LYS A 111 -9.07 27.86 11.59
N TYR A 112 -9.55 26.79 12.20
CA TYR A 112 -8.89 26.07 13.29
C TYR A 112 -8.64 24.63 12.83
N PRO A 113 -7.48 24.32 12.19
CA PRO A 113 -7.19 23.01 11.63
C PRO A 113 -7.28 21.90 12.67
N ARG A 114 -7.82 20.75 12.25
CA ARG A 114 -7.90 19.54 13.08
C ARG A 114 -6.93 18.51 12.61
N VAL A 115 -6.48 17.68 13.55
CA VAL A 115 -5.73 16.46 13.26
C VAL A 115 -6.70 15.28 13.21
N MET A 116 -6.80 14.61 12.08
CA MET A 116 -7.76 13.54 11.85
C MET A 116 -7.08 12.31 11.24
N VAL A 117 -7.63 11.13 11.53
CA VAL A 117 -7.25 9.90 10.82
C VAL A 117 -8.10 9.79 9.56
N ALA A 118 -7.43 9.57 8.43
CA ALA A 118 -8.08 9.34 7.15
C ALA A 118 -7.52 8.07 6.50
N ARG A 119 -8.37 7.12 6.14
CA ARG A 119 -7.96 5.88 5.45
C ARG A 119 -7.91 6.06 3.93
N ARG A 120 -8.84 6.84 3.38
CA ARG A 120 -8.92 7.18 1.94
C ARG A 120 -8.97 8.70 1.79
N PRO A 121 -7.83 9.41 2.00
CA PRO A 121 -7.85 10.86 1.92
C PRO A 121 -8.10 11.33 0.48
N LYS A 122 -8.99 12.31 0.33
CA LYS A 122 -9.23 12.97 -0.97
C LYS A 122 -8.11 13.98 -1.24
N ARG A 123 -7.81 14.25 -2.49
CA ARG A 123 -6.89 15.33 -2.92
C ARG A 123 -7.57 16.69 -2.79
N ASP A 124 -7.77 17.16 -1.58
CA ASP A 124 -8.44 18.43 -1.26
C ASP A 124 -7.46 19.55 -0.85
N GLY A 125 -6.16 19.28 -0.97
CA GLY A 125 -5.08 20.20 -0.55
C GLY A 125 -4.76 20.15 0.93
N SER A 126 -5.31 19.18 1.69
CA SER A 126 -4.91 18.94 3.08
C SER A 126 -3.51 18.35 3.16
N LEU A 127 -2.81 18.64 4.26
CA LEU A 127 -1.56 17.96 4.59
C LEU A 127 -1.85 16.52 5.00
N LEU A 128 -1.10 15.58 4.44
CA LEU A 128 -1.22 14.15 4.70
C LEU A 128 0.12 13.62 5.20
N PHE A 129 0.09 12.91 6.32
CA PHE A 129 1.25 12.27 6.93
C PHE A 129 1.00 10.78 7.06
N GLY A 130 1.98 9.98 6.72
CA GLY A 130 1.84 8.52 6.68
C GLY A 130 2.07 7.96 5.27
N PRO A 131 1.59 6.77 4.93
CA PRO A 131 0.71 5.91 5.75
C PRO A 131 1.43 5.26 6.96
N TYR A 132 0.70 5.08 8.06
CA TYR A 132 1.24 4.46 9.29
C TYR A 132 0.91 2.97 9.32
N VAL A 133 1.93 2.11 9.23
CA VAL A 133 1.74 0.64 9.05
C VAL A 133 2.45 -0.20 10.08
N THR A 134 3.65 0.19 10.49
CA THR A 134 4.50 -0.59 11.38
C THR A 134 5.20 0.29 12.41
N GLY A 135 5.48 -0.29 13.58
CA GLY A 135 6.21 0.36 14.65
C GLY A 135 5.31 1.04 15.66
N ILE A 136 4.60 2.09 15.28
CA ILE A 136 3.60 2.73 16.14
C ILE A 136 2.23 2.63 15.49
N ARG A 137 1.24 2.21 16.27
CA ARG A 137 -0.16 2.25 15.86
C ARG A 137 -0.60 3.70 15.68
N ILE A 138 -1.44 3.97 14.70
CA ILE A 138 -1.96 5.33 14.49
C ILE A 138 -2.68 5.87 15.73
N SER A 139 -3.28 4.99 16.54
CA SER A 139 -3.87 5.34 17.84
C SER A 139 -2.85 5.90 18.81
N GLU A 140 -1.64 5.36 18.84
CA GLU A 140 -0.53 5.85 19.70
C GLU A 140 -0.03 7.22 19.21
N MET A 141 0.12 7.39 17.88
CA MET A 141 0.46 8.70 17.29
C MET A 141 -0.59 9.77 17.63
N MET A 142 -1.87 9.43 17.54
CA MET A 142 -2.96 10.33 17.93
C MET A 142 -2.95 10.58 19.43
N GLY A 143 -2.63 9.57 20.26
CA GLY A 143 -2.45 9.70 21.70
C GLY A 143 -1.33 10.66 22.06
N LEU A 144 -0.14 10.53 21.43
CA LEU A 144 0.99 11.45 21.60
C LEU A 144 0.58 12.90 21.33
N ILE A 145 -0.10 13.14 20.21
CA ILE A 145 -0.57 14.48 19.83
C ILE A 145 -1.60 15.01 20.84
N LYS A 146 -2.55 14.15 21.26
CA LYS A 146 -3.62 14.53 22.18
C LYS A 146 -3.10 14.94 23.55
N TRP A 147 -2.12 14.20 24.08
CA TRP A 147 -1.53 14.51 25.39
C TRP A 147 -0.59 15.71 25.36
N ALA A 148 0.12 15.92 24.24
CA ALA A 148 1.12 16.98 24.13
C ALA A 148 0.54 18.34 23.75
N TYR A 149 -0.57 18.38 22.99
CA TYR A 149 -1.07 19.61 22.39
C TYR A 149 -2.58 19.80 22.60
N PRO A 150 -3.02 20.87 23.27
CA PRO A 150 -4.43 21.19 23.46
C PRO A 150 -5.04 21.77 22.18
N ILE A 151 -5.43 20.89 21.25
CA ILE A 151 -6.01 21.25 19.98
C ILE A 151 -7.48 20.78 19.86
N ARG A 152 -8.16 21.22 18.81
CA ARG A 152 -9.55 20.91 18.53
C ARG A 152 -9.74 19.45 18.09
N TRP A 153 -10.56 18.73 18.85
CA TRP A 153 -10.97 17.36 18.55
C TRP A 153 -12.47 17.23 18.19
N CYS A 154 -13.25 18.32 18.31
CA CYS A 154 -14.68 18.35 18.04
C CYS A 154 -14.99 18.45 16.55
N ASN A 155 -16.20 18.02 16.16
CA ASN A 155 -16.73 18.11 14.79
C ASN A 155 -17.58 19.36 14.55
N THR A 156 -17.60 20.31 15.49
CA THR A 156 -18.40 21.53 15.37
C THR A 156 -17.94 22.33 14.15
N ASN A 157 -18.85 22.65 13.25
CA ASN A 157 -18.57 23.57 12.18
C ASN A 157 -18.43 24.98 12.75
N PHE A 158 -17.34 25.63 12.41
CA PHE A 158 -17.08 27.00 12.80
C PHE A 158 -16.77 27.82 11.55
N ASP A 159 -17.65 28.80 11.25
CA ASP A 159 -17.51 29.67 10.07
C ASP A 159 -16.53 30.82 10.27
N GLY A 160 -16.04 30.99 11.49
CA GLY A 160 -15.08 32.01 11.86
C GLY A 160 -15.62 33.43 11.97
N LYS A 161 -16.95 33.65 11.79
CA LYS A 161 -17.53 34.98 11.77
C LYS A 161 -17.77 35.56 13.16
N LYS A 162 -18.21 34.72 14.10
CA LYS A 162 -18.48 35.14 15.50
C LYS A 162 -17.93 34.10 16.47
N PRO A 163 -17.30 34.50 17.58
CA PRO A 163 -16.90 33.60 18.64
C PRO A 163 -18.14 32.87 19.22
N LEU A 164 -17.92 31.63 19.67
CA LEU A 164 -18.93 30.91 20.42
C LEU A 164 -19.11 31.54 21.82
N ALA A 165 -20.32 31.60 22.32
CA ALA A 165 -20.63 32.19 23.63
C ALA A 165 -19.95 31.48 24.81
N ARG A 166 -19.64 30.16 24.64
CA ARG A 166 -18.92 29.34 25.62
C ARG A 166 -18.11 28.26 24.94
N PRO A 167 -17.01 27.79 25.55
CA PRO A 167 -16.28 26.65 25.05
C PRO A 167 -17.10 25.35 25.15
N CYS A 168 -16.71 24.35 24.34
CA CYS A 168 -17.22 23.00 24.51
C CYS A 168 -16.48 22.28 25.65
N LEU A 169 -16.95 21.08 26.02
CA LEU A 169 -16.34 20.26 27.07
C LEU A 169 -14.82 20.14 26.95
N HIS A 170 -14.28 19.91 25.74
CA HIS A 170 -12.83 19.82 25.52
C HIS A 170 -12.11 21.13 25.86
N GLY A 171 -12.77 22.27 25.67
CA GLY A 171 -12.22 23.57 26.09
C GLY A 171 -12.28 23.77 27.60
N GLU A 172 -13.36 23.35 28.24
CA GLU A 172 -13.54 23.47 29.70
C GLU A 172 -12.52 22.61 30.47
N ILE A 173 -12.28 21.39 30.03
CA ILE A 173 -11.32 20.46 30.68
C ILE A 173 -9.84 20.66 30.23
N GLY A 174 -9.56 21.73 29.45
CA GLY A 174 -8.19 22.06 29.04
C GLY A 174 -7.58 21.20 27.92
N ASN A 175 -8.35 20.29 27.30
CA ASN A 175 -7.88 19.46 26.19
C ASN A 175 -7.85 20.23 24.84
N CYS A 176 -8.36 21.44 24.81
CA CYS A 176 -8.35 22.36 23.68
C CYS A 176 -8.20 23.81 24.18
N LEU A 177 -7.42 24.62 23.48
CA LEU A 177 -7.33 26.06 23.75
C LEU A 177 -8.65 26.81 23.49
N ALA A 178 -9.62 26.15 22.86
CA ALA A 178 -10.92 26.68 22.51
C ALA A 178 -10.89 28.03 21.75
N PRO A 179 -10.10 28.17 20.67
CA PRO A 179 -10.00 29.43 19.93
C PRO A 179 -11.32 29.86 19.29
N CYS A 180 -12.29 28.91 19.18
CA CYS A 180 -13.64 29.20 18.73
C CYS A 180 -14.45 30.04 19.72
N ALA A 181 -14.14 29.99 21.03
CA ALA A 181 -14.75 30.79 22.07
C ALA A 181 -13.83 31.93 22.54
N TYR A 182 -12.52 31.70 22.47
CA TYR A 182 -11.45 32.62 22.91
C TYR A 182 -10.51 32.97 21.74
N PRO A 183 -10.90 33.91 20.86
CA PRO A 183 -10.11 34.28 19.68
C PRO A 183 -8.69 34.73 19.97
N GLU A 184 -8.41 35.28 21.13
CA GLU A 184 -7.09 35.69 21.59
C GLU A 184 -6.09 34.53 21.69
N ARG A 185 -6.58 33.28 21.73
CA ARG A 185 -5.75 32.05 21.76
C ARG A 185 -5.47 31.47 20.38
N GLU A 186 -5.90 32.14 19.31
CA GLU A 186 -5.73 31.67 17.93
C GLU A 186 -4.24 31.52 17.57
N GLU A 187 -3.41 32.48 17.93
CA GLU A 187 -1.97 32.42 17.63
C GLU A 187 -1.27 31.24 18.32
N GLU A 188 -1.60 31.00 19.59
CA GLU A 188 -1.06 29.84 20.33
C GLU A 188 -1.55 28.52 19.73
N TYR A 189 -2.83 28.48 19.33
CA TYR A 189 -3.42 27.32 18.65
C TYR A 189 -2.68 26.99 17.36
N MET A 190 -2.42 27.97 16.51
CA MET A 190 -1.69 27.79 15.25
C MET A 190 -0.23 27.41 15.47
N LYS A 191 0.42 27.91 16.52
CA LYS A 191 1.77 27.44 16.93
C LYS A 191 1.76 25.96 17.31
N ASN A 192 0.73 25.48 18.01
CA ASN A 192 0.59 24.06 18.32
C ASN A 192 0.38 23.22 17.05
N ILE A 193 -0.44 23.67 16.11
CA ILE A 193 -0.60 22.99 14.79
C ILE A 193 0.76 22.90 14.07
N GLN A 194 1.55 23.99 14.04
CA GLN A 194 2.86 23.96 13.41
C GLN A 194 3.82 22.98 14.10
N LYS A 195 3.80 22.91 15.43
CA LYS A 195 4.61 21.95 16.20
C LYS A 195 4.19 20.50 15.91
N ILE A 196 2.90 20.25 15.75
CA ILE A 196 2.39 18.93 15.33
C ILE A 196 2.88 18.59 13.92
N ILE A 197 2.84 19.53 12.98
CA ILE A 197 3.38 19.34 11.63
C ILE A 197 4.88 19.01 11.70
N ASN A 198 5.65 19.71 12.50
CA ASN A 198 7.08 19.42 12.69
C ASN A 198 7.31 18.02 13.29
N PHE A 199 6.51 17.65 14.29
CA PHE A 199 6.53 16.31 14.88
C PHE A 199 6.22 15.22 13.82
N LEU A 200 5.17 15.39 13.03
CA LEU A 200 4.80 14.45 11.98
C LEU A 200 5.84 14.37 10.84
N ASN A 201 6.62 15.44 10.67
CA ASN A 201 7.82 15.48 9.80
C ASN A 201 9.08 14.93 10.48
N GLY A 202 8.98 14.50 11.74
CA GLY A 202 10.03 13.78 12.42
C GLY A 202 10.82 14.57 13.48
N ASP A 203 10.46 15.80 13.81
CA ASP A 203 11.06 16.53 14.95
C ASP A 203 10.35 16.19 16.26
N ASN A 204 10.92 15.25 17.02
CA ASN A 204 10.33 14.73 18.25
C ASN A 204 10.73 15.51 19.51
N LYS A 205 11.55 16.54 19.42
CA LYS A 205 12.11 17.23 20.59
C LYS A 205 11.04 17.91 21.45
N ASP A 206 10.18 18.74 20.83
CA ASP A 206 9.16 19.50 21.57
C ASP A 206 8.13 18.55 22.22
N ILE A 207 7.66 17.54 21.48
CA ILE A 207 6.66 16.61 21.99
C ILE A 207 7.20 15.77 23.15
N LYS A 208 8.46 15.34 23.09
CA LYS A 208 9.12 14.58 24.17
C LYS A 208 9.14 15.38 25.46
N ILE A 209 9.64 16.63 25.42
CA ILE A 209 9.69 17.53 26.59
C ILE A 209 8.29 17.76 27.17
N ARG A 210 7.29 17.99 26.32
CA ARG A 210 5.92 18.22 26.79
C ARG A 210 5.31 17.01 27.48
N LEU A 211 5.52 15.81 26.93
CA LEU A 211 5.01 14.57 27.51
C LEU A 211 5.73 14.23 28.83
N GLU A 212 7.04 14.44 28.92
CA GLU A 212 7.80 14.26 30.16
C GLU A 212 7.29 15.17 31.27
N ASN A 213 7.04 16.47 30.95
CA ASN A 213 6.47 17.40 31.91
C ASN A 213 5.05 17.01 32.31
N LYS A 214 4.20 16.62 31.34
CA LYS A 214 2.83 16.17 31.60
C LYS A 214 2.81 14.93 32.49
N MET A 215 3.69 13.97 32.26
CA MET A 215 3.82 12.77 33.09
C MET A 215 4.17 13.13 34.54
N LYS A 216 5.11 14.06 34.74
CA LYS A 216 5.49 14.55 36.09
C LYS A 216 4.33 15.28 36.79
N ASP A 217 3.61 16.14 36.06
CA ASP A 217 2.45 16.85 36.59
C ASP A 217 1.32 15.89 37.00
N LEU A 218 1.01 14.89 36.18
CA LEU A 218 0.01 13.88 36.50
C LEU A 218 0.43 13.04 37.72
N ALA A 219 1.70 12.66 37.82
CA ALA A 219 2.22 11.94 38.98
C ALA A 219 2.15 12.80 40.26
N SER A 220 2.45 14.10 40.20
CA SER A 220 2.32 15.02 41.33
C SER A 220 0.88 15.17 41.82
N GLN A 221 -0.10 15.03 40.92
CA GLN A 221 -1.54 15.06 41.19
C GLN A 221 -2.09 13.68 41.62
N MET A 222 -1.21 12.67 41.85
CA MET A 222 -1.58 11.28 42.16
C MET A 222 -2.43 10.58 41.09
N ARG A 223 -2.44 11.08 39.84
CA ARG A 223 -3.14 10.49 38.68
C ARG A 223 -2.25 9.46 38.00
N PHE A 224 -1.92 8.39 38.71
CA PHE A 224 -0.88 7.42 38.31
C PHE A 224 -1.26 6.63 37.06
N GLU A 225 -2.53 6.31 36.85
CA GLU A 225 -2.98 5.59 35.63
C GLU A 225 -2.71 6.43 34.36
N GLU A 226 -3.05 7.71 34.41
CA GLU A 226 -2.81 8.62 33.27
C GLU A 226 -1.30 8.91 33.10
N ALA A 227 -0.54 9.02 34.19
CA ALA A 227 0.91 9.15 34.10
C ALA A 227 1.54 7.89 33.47
N LEU A 228 1.01 6.69 33.76
CA LEU A 228 1.45 5.44 33.13
C LEU A 228 1.10 5.41 31.63
N GLU A 229 -0.07 5.88 31.22
CA GLU A 229 -0.44 6.01 29.81
C GLU A 229 0.56 6.89 29.07
N VAL A 230 0.87 8.07 29.59
CA VAL A 230 1.84 8.99 28.99
C VAL A 230 3.25 8.37 28.95
N LYS A 231 3.65 7.63 29.99
CA LYS A 231 4.93 6.88 30.00
C LYS A 231 5.00 5.84 28.88
N ASN A 232 3.93 5.07 28.67
CA ASN A 232 3.87 4.06 27.61
C ASN A 232 3.97 4.73 26.22
N LEU A 233 3.33 5.88 26.04
CA LEU A 233 3.45 6.67 24.80
C LEU A 233 4.87 7.21 24.58
N LEU A 234 5.56 7.64 25.64
CA LEU A 234 6.97 8.04 25.56
C LEU A 234 7.87 6.87 25.12
N SER A 235 7.64 5.67 25.67
CA SER A 235 8.39 4.47 25.26
C SER A 235 8.15 4.14 23.78
N SER A 236 6.92 4.29 23.28
CA SER A 236 6.61 4.13 21.84
C SER A 236 7.34 5.17 20.99
N LEU A 237 7.49 6.41 21.47
CA LEU A 237 8.26 7.45 20.81
C LEU A 237 9.76 7.11 20.72
N GLU A 238 10.33 6.50 21.76
CA GLU A 238 11.73 6.05 21.76
C GLU A 238 11.99 4.94 20.73
N ILE A 239 11.03 4.05 20.53
CA ILE A 239 11.09 3.02 19.48
C ILE A 239 11.11 3.69 18.09
N LEU A 240 10.31 4.73 17.86
CA LEU A 240 10.37 5.52 16.62
C LEU A 240 11.73 6.18 16.41
N ASP A 241 12.30 6.76 17.47
CA ASP A 241 13.60 7.40 17.39
C ASP A 241 14.74 6.39 17.12
N ALA A 242 14.64 5.17 17.64
CA ALA A 242 15.60 4.10 17.38
C ALA A 242 15.56 3.59 15.93
N GLN A 243 14.43 3.76 15.23
CA GLN A 243 14.30 3.44 13.80
C GLN A 243 14.85 4.53 12.86
N ILE A 244 15.40 5.62 13.42
CA ILE A 244 16.03 6.67 12.64
C ILE A 244 17.30 6.12 12.00
N ILE A 245 17.37 6.22 10.68
CA ILE A 245 18.60 5.96 9.94
C ILE A 245 19.48 7.21 10.11
N THR A 246 20.31 7.19 11.15
CA THR A 246 21.13 8.33 11.60
C THR A 246 22.07 8.93 10.55
N THR A 247 22.22 8.25 9.41
CA THR A 247 23.13 8.63 8.30
C THR A 247 22.43 9.32 7.13
N LEU A 248 21.11 9.46 7.16
CA LEU A 248 20.37 10.18 6.12
C LEU A 248 20.06 11.61 6.54
N SER A 249 20.11 12.55 5.58
CA SER A 249 19.76 13.93 5.86
C SER A 249 18.27 14.08 6.19
N SER A 250 17.92 15.07 7.00
CA SER A 250 16.53 15.41 7.31
C SER A 250 15.71 15.85 6.10
N SER A 251 16.35 16.08 4.95
CA SER A 251 15.68 16.39 3.68
C SER A 251 15.42 15.15 2.80
N SER A 252 15.87 13.95 3.22
CA SER A 252 15.76 12.73 2.43
C SER A 252 14.32 12.23 2.37
N ASN A 253 13.78 12.15 1.16
CA ASN A 253 12.48 11.56 0.84
C ASN A 253 12.71 10.45 -0.18
N ILE A 254 12.64 9.21 0.27
CA ILE A 254 13.06 8.04 -0.48
C ILE A 254 11.99 6.95 -0.38
N ASP A 255 11.68 6.30 -1.49
CA ASP A 255 10.95 5.04 -1.50
C ASP A 255 11.89 3.95 -2.02
N VAL A 256 11.89 2.79 -1.35
CA VAL A 256 12.69 1.62 -1.74
C VAL A 256 11.76 0.51 -2.14
N PHE A 257 11.94 -0.04 -3.33
CA PHE A 257 11.15 -1.18 -3.80
C PHE A 257 12.06 -2.38 -4.03
N THR A 258 11.65 -3.52 -3.48
CA THR A 258 12.34 -4.80 -3.68
C THR A 258 11.34 -5.91 -3.87
N LEU A 259 11.69 -6.94 -4.63
CA LEU A 259 10.86 -8.09 -4.92
C LEU A 259 11.56 -9.37 -4.50
N SER A 260 10.90 -10.17 -3.69
CA SER A 260 11.25 -11.57 -3.43
C SER A 260 10.18 -12.49 -4.00
N SER A 261 10.61 -13.59 -4.62
CA SER A 261 9.71 -14.56 -5.24
C SER A 261 10.14 -15.99 -4.89
N SER A 262 9.17 -16.81 -4.54
CA SER A 262 9.26 -18.27 -4.51
C SER A 262 8.33 -18.87 -5.56
N ASP A 263 8.27 -20.19 -5.66
CA ASP A 263 7.38 -20.88 -6.58
C ASP A 263 5.90 -20.60 -6.25
N GLU A 264 5.58 -20.45 -4.96
CA GLU A 264 4.20 -20.25 -4.51
C GLU A 264 3.82 -18.77 -4.34
N LEU A 265 4.75 -17.93 -3.85
CA LEU A 265 4.45 -16.56 -3.44
C LEU A 265 5.51 -15.58 -3.96
N SER A 266 5.06 -14.49 -4.50
CA SER A 266 5.88 -13.31 -4.75
C SER A 266 5.46 -12.18 -3.81
N ALA A 267 6.41 -11.37 -3.32
CA ALA A 267 6.08 -10.22 -2.49
C ALA A 267 6.96 -9.02 -2.85
N VAL A 268 6.34 -7.89 -3.12
CA VAL A 268 7.03 -6.60 -3.22
C VAL A 268 7.07 -5.96 -1.85
N ASN A 269 8.27 -5.63 -1.39
CA ASN A 269 8.45 -4.80 -0.20
C ASN A 269 8.65 -3.35 -0.62
N VAL A 270 7.90 -2.45 0.02
CA VAL A 270 8.02 -1.01 -0.14
C VAL A 270 8.41 -0.40 1.20
N MET A 271 9.60 0.21 1.27
CA MET A 271 10.05 0.96 2.45
C MET A 271 9.97 2.45 2.15
N LYS A 272 9.33 3.22 3.02
CA LYS A 272 9.17 4.67 2.88
C LYS A 272 10.03 5.43 3.87
N ILE A 273 10.83 6.37 3.36
CA ILE A 273 11.66 7.25 4.15
C ILE A 273 11.23 8.69 3.90
N ARG A 274 10.89 9.41 4.96
CA ARG A 274 10.54 10.83 4.92
C ARG A 274 11.31 11.57 6.00
N GLY A 275 11.90 12.70 5.63
CA GLY A 275 12.73 13.45 6.58
C GLY A 275 13.92 12.65 7.16
N GLY A 276 14.47 11.69 6.39
CA GLY A 276 15.55 10.81 6.83
C GLY A 276 15.11 9.66 7.75
N LYS A 277 13.82 9.55 8.10
CA LYS A 277 13.27 8.53 8.99
C LYS A 277 12.48 7.48 8.20
N ASN A 278 12.58 6.21 8.58
CA ASN A 278 11.72 5.16 8.05
C ASN A 278 10.30 5.32 8.64
N ILE A 279 9.34 5.75 7.82
CA ILE A 279 7.95 5.97 8.25
C ILE A 279 7.05 4.77 8.03
N GLY A 280 7.53 3.74 7.32
CA GLY A 280 6.77 2.53 7.09
C GLY A 280 7.42 1.58 6.12
N GLN A 281 7.04 0.31 6.28
CA GLN A 281 7.47 -0.77 5.43
C GLN A 281 6.30 -1.71 5.14
N PHE A 282 6.11 -2.06 3.89
CA PHE A 282 4.92 -2.74 3.39
C PHE A 282 5.31 -3.93 2.56
N ASN A 283 4.65 -5.07 2.78
CA ASN A 283 4.75 -6.22 1.90
C ASN A 283 3.44 -6.39 1.13
N TYR A 284 3.54 -6.49 -0.16
CA TYR A 284 2.44 -6.74 -1.10
C TYR A 284 2.61 -8.15 -1.69
N PRO A 285 1.94 -9.15 -1.10
CA PRO A 285 2.02 -10.53 -1.58
C PRO A 285 1.15 -10.75 -2.81
N ASP A 286 1.61 -11.61 -3.70
CA ASP A 286 0.84 -12.13 -4.81
C ASP A 286 1.28 -13.55 -5.18
N GLU A 287 0.32 -14.47 -5.24
CA GLU A 287 0.56 -15.90 -5.47
C GLU A 287 0.65 -16.23 -6.97
N GLU A 288 -0.05 -15.46 -7.80
CA GLU A 288 -0.29 -15.79 -9.19
C GLU A 288 0.51 -14.94 -10.19
N VAL A 289 1.30 -13.99 -9.70
CA VAL A 289 2.03 -13.06 -10.58
C VAL A 289 3.01 -13.78 -11.50
N VAL A 290 2.97 -13.45 -12.78
CA VAL A 290 3.81 -14.01 -13.85
C VAL A 290 4.68 -12.91 -14.45
N GLY A 291 5.92 -13.24 -14.79
CA GLY A 291 6.88 -12.36 -15.45
C GLY A 291 8.27 -12.42 -14.84
N GLU A 292 9.21 -11.72 -15.45
CA GLU A 292 10.54 -11.51 -14.88
C GLU A 292 10.48 -10.50 -13.73
N LYS A 293 11.41 -10.61 -12.77
CA LYS A 293 11.47 -9.73 -11.59
C LYS A 293 11.43 -8.24 -11.96
N SER A 294 12.13 -7.87 -13.02
CA SER A 294 12.17 -6.48 -13.52
C SER A 294 10.82 -6.01 -14.03
N GLU A 295 10.10 -6.85 -14.78
CA GLU A 295 8.79 -6.52 -15.34
C GLU A 295 7.73 -6.41 -14.23
N ILE A 296 7.74 -7.37 -13.30
CA ILE A 296 6.84 -7.37 -12.14
C ILE A 296 7.01 -6.08 -11.33
N LEU A 297 8.27 -5.72 -11.04
CA LEU A 297 8.54 -4.55 -10.21
C LEU A 297 8.24 -3.23 -10.94
N GLN A 298 8.48 -3.16 -12.26
CA GLN A 298 8.07 -2.02 -13.09
C GLN A 298 6.55 -1.81 -13.08
N SER A 299 5.80 -2.88 -13.35
CA SER A 299 4.33 -2.85 -13.33
C SER A 299 3.79 -2.49 -11.94
N PHE A 300 4.40 -3.02 -10.89
CA PHE A 300 4.04 -2.67 -9.52
C PHE A 300 4.26 -1.19 -9.24
N ILE A 301 5.45 -0.65 -9.52
CA ILE A 301 5.81 0.75 -9.25
C ILE A 301 4.86 1.70 -10.00
N SER A 302 4.57 1.41 -11.27
CA SER A 302 3.65 2.24 -12.05
C SER A 302 2.23 2.23 -11.44
N SER A 303 1.70 1.06 -11.09
CA SER A 303 0.38 0.92 -10.46
C SER A 303 0.35 1.56 -9.08
N TYR A 304 1.42 1.39 -8.29
CA TYR A 304 1.56 1.96 -6.95
C TYR A 304 1.45 3.49 -6.96
N TYR A 305 2.16 4.17 -7.87
CA TYR A 305 2.10 5.62 -7.96
C TYR A 305 0.83 6.16 -8.64
N VAL A 306 0.09 5.34 -9.40
CA VAL A 306 -1.25 5.74 -9.87
C VAL A 306 -2.17 6.05 -8.70
N GLU A 307 -2.09 5.27 -7.62
CA GLU A 307 -2.92 5.42 -6.43
C GLU A 307 -2.25 6.27 -5.33
N ALA A 308 -0.92 6.40 -5.36
CA ALA A 308 -0.17 7.13 -4.36
C ALA A 308 -0.48 8.64 -4.39
N GLN A 309 -0.59 9.23 -3.21
CA GLN A 309 -0.82 10.67 -3.02
C GLN A 309 0.47 11.45 -2.76
N ASP A 310 1.55 10.74 -2.46
CA ASP A 310 2.83 11.30 -2.09
C ASP A 310 3.94 10.72 -2.97
N LEU A 311 4.76 11.61 -3.57
CA LEU A 311 5.89 11.24 -4.39
C LEU A 311 7.19 11.50 -3.64
N PRO A 312 8.14 10.55 -3.63
CA PRO A 312 9.46 10.75 -3.09
C PRO A 312 10.29 11.67 -4.01
N ARG A 313 11.45 12.10 -3.53
CA ARG A 313 12.48 12.69 -4.38
C ARG A 313 13.31 11.64 -5.09
N GLU A 314 13.50 10.50 -4.44
CA GLU A 314 14.33 9.41 -4.94
C GLU A 314 13.61 8.07 -4.76
N ILE A 315 13.79 7.19 -5.73
CA ILE A 315 13.39 5.78 -5.67
C ILE A 315 14.66 4.95 -5.70
N LEU A 316 14.82 4.02 -4.75
CA LEU A 316 15.93 3.09 -4.73
C LEU A 316 15.47 1.71 -5.21
N LEU A 317 16.19 1.17 -6.14
CA LEU A 317 15.98 -0.17 -6.71
C LEU A 317 17.26 -0.99 -6.66
N ASP A 318 17.13 -2.29 -6.80
CA ASP A 318 18.27 -3.17 -6.96
C ASP A 318 18.93 -2.96 -8.35
N GLU A 319 20.21 -3.32 -8.46
CA GLU A 319 21.02 -3.16 -9.66
C GLU A 319 20.44 -3.87 -10.88
N SER A 320 19.74 -4.99 -10.68
CA SER A 320 19.05 -5.74 -11.75
C SER A 320 17.99 -4.92 -12.50
N MET A 321 17.62 -3.76 -11.98
CA MET A 321 16.61 -2.85 -12.53
C MET A 321 17.20 -1.68 -13.32
N LYS A 322 18.50 -1.62 -13.56
CA LYS A 322 19.18 -0.46 -14.19
C LYS A 322 18.54 -0.03 -15.51
N ASP A 323 18.14 -0.98 -16.35
CA ASP A 323 17.51 -0.69 -17.64
C ASP A 323 16.11 -0.06 -17.54
N SER A 324 15.50 -0.13 -16.36
CA SER A 324 14.13 0.33 -16.09
C SER A 324 14.04 1.76 -15.54
N GLY A 325 15.16 2.30 -15.08
CA GLY A 325 15.20 3.57 -14.35
C GLY A 325 14.59 4.73 -15.12
N THR A 326 15.06 4.94 -16.34
CA THR A 326 14.61 6.04 -17.21
C THR A 326 13.11 5.92 -17.56
N LEU A 327 12.61 4.70 -17.75
CA LEU A 327 11.18 4.49 -18.04
C LEU A 327 10.30 4.90 -16.85
N ILE A 328 10.72 4.55 -15.64
CA ILE A 328 10.00 4.90 -14.40
C ILE A 328 10.06 6.43 -14.17
N GLU A 329 11.23 7.06 -14.32
CA GLU A 329 11.40 8.51 -14.17
C GLU A 329 10.49 9.29 -15.13
N ASN A 330 10.50 8.92 -16.41
CA ASN A 330 9.69 9.56 -17.44
C ASN A 330 8.19 9.38 -17.15
N PHE A 331 7.75 8.17 -16.80
CA PHE A 331 6.36 7.91 -16.44
C PHE A 331 5.88 8.79 -15.29
N LEU A 332 6.68 8.92 -14.23
CA LEU A 332 6.35 9.74 -13.08
C LEU A 332 6.31 11.23 -13.44
N PHE A 333 7.25 11.67 -14.28
CA PHE A 333 7.28 13.05 -14.74
C PHE A 333 6.07 13.40 -15.61
N GLU A 334 5.73 12.55 -16.60
CA GLU A 334 4.56 12.73 -17.46
C GLU A 334 3.25 12.78 -16.66
N LYS A 335 3.14 11.91 -15.67
CA LYS A 335 1.91 11.79 -14.89
C LYS A 335 1.72 12.86 -13.81
N PHE A 336 2.79 13.29 -13.18
CA PHE A 336 2.72 14.17 -12.00
C PHE A 336 3.40 15.53 -12.17
N GLY A 337 4.13 15.75 -13.26
CA GLY A 337 4.90 16.98 -13.49
C GLY A 337 6.04 17.20 -12.50
N LYS A 338 6.45 16.16 -11.76
CA LYS A 338 7.51 16.23 -10.74
C LYS A 338 8.65 15.29 -11.08
N LYS A 339 9.87 15.81 -11.00
CA LYS A 339 11.07 15.00 -11.21
C LYS A 339 11.32 14.10 -9.99
N VAL A 340 11.36 12.79 -10.23
CA VAL A 340 11.77 11.77 -9.26
C VAL A 340 13.02 11.11 -9.83
N THR A 341 14.05 10.89 -9.01
CA THR A 341 15.29 10.25 -9.47
C THR A 341 15.30 8.79 -9.06
N VAL A 342 15.54 7.89 -10.01
CA VAL A 342 15.69 6.45 -9.74
C VAL A 342 17.16 6.12 -9.60
N LEU A 343 17.53 5.51 -8.48
CA LEU A 343 18.92 5.20 -8.13
C LEU A 343 19.10 3.70 -7.90
N PHE A 344 20.29 3.20 -8.28
CA PHE A 344 20.72 1.81 -8.12
C PHE A 344 21.99 1.79 -7.26
N PRO A 345 21.86 1.88 -5.93
CA PRO A 345 23.02 2.05 -5.07
C PRO A 345 23.84 0.78 -4.96
N GLU A 346 25.15 0.87 -5.24
CA GLU A 346 26.09 -0.24 -5.15
C GLU A 346 26.79 -0.29 -3.77
N LYS A 347 26.87 0.83 -3.05
CA LYS A 347 27.56 0.95 -1.75
C LYS A 347 26.95 2.02 -0.85
N GLY A 348 27.36 2.03 0.41
CA GLY A 348 26.97 3.04 1.39
C GLY A 348 25.55 2.84 1.97
N THR A 349 25.02 3.89 2.62
CA THR A 349 23.75 3.83 3.36
C THR A 349 22.57 3.45 2.48
N LYS A 350 22.48 4.00 1.26
CA LYS A 350 21.39 3.70 0.33
C LYS A 350 21.39 2.22 -0.09
N ARG A 351 22.57 1.62 -0.29
CA ARG A 351 22.68 0.17 -0.55
C ARG A 351 22.15 -0.66 0.63
N LYS A 352 22.52 -0.31 1.85
CA LYS A 352 22.01 -0.97 3.05
C LYS A 352 20.48 -0.90 3.16
N LEU A 353 19.86 0.19 2.70
CA LEU A 353 18.40 0.29 2.65
C LEU A 353 17.79 -0.73 1.68
N VAL A 354 18.35 -0.86 0.49
CA VAL A 354 17.91 -1.86 -0.50
C VAL A 354 18.09 -3.27 0.05
N GLU A 355 19.23 -3.58 0.66
CA GLU A 355 19.50 -4.89 1.28
C GLU A 355 18.54 -5.20 2.43
N ASN A 356 18.25 -4.23 3.29
CA ASN A 356 17.28 -4.40 4.37
C ASN A 356 15.87 -4.62 3.84
N SER A 357 15.46 -3.87 2.83
CA SER A 357 14.17 -4.03 2.17
C SER A 357 14.07 -5.42 1.51
N MET A 358 15.12 -5.88 0.84
CA MET A 358 15.18 -7.21 0.22
C MET A 358 15.05 -8.31 1.27
N ARG A 359 15.84 -8.25 2.34
CA ARG A 359 15.77 -9.21 3.47
C ARG A 359 14.39 -9.28 4.09
N ASN A 360 13.68 -8.14 4.16
CA ASN A 360 12.32 -8.12 4.69
C ASN A 360 11.32 -8.75 3.73
N ALA A 361 11.47 -8.56 2.41
CA ALA A 361 10.68 -9.27 1.42
C ALA A 361 10.90 -10.78 1.50
N GLU A 362 12.16 -11.22 1.61
CA GLU A 362 12.55 -12.63 1.75
C GLU A 362 11.97 -13.26 3.03
N ASN A 363 12.15 -12.59 4.17
CA ASN A 363 11.61 -13.05 5.46
C ASN A 363 10.07 -13.13 5.42
N PHE A 364 9.41 -12.18 4.76
CA PHE A 364 7.96 -12.20 4.60
C PHE A 364 7.50 -13.40 3.77
N VAL A 365 8.14 -13.64 2.60
CA VAL A 365 7.83 -14.79 1.74
C VAL A 365 8.04 -16.09 2.51
N PHE A 366 9.18 -16.22 3.21
CA PHE A 366 9.50 -17.40 4.00
C PHE A 366 8.47 -17.65 5.13
N ALA A 367 8.17 -16.63 5.95
CA ALA A 367 7.22 -16.75 7.05
C ALA A 367 5.77 -16.97 6.60
N SER A 368 5.43 -16.53 5.40
CA SER A 368 4.08 -16.68 4.86
C SER A 368 3.83 -18.05 4.21
N ARG A 369 4.89 -18.78 3.86
CA ARG A 369 4.82 -20.06 3.15
C ARG A 369 3.90 -21.06 3.84
N ASP A 370 4.10 -21.33 5.13
CA ASP A 370 3.28 -22.29 5.90
C ASP A 370 1.80 -21.88 5.97
N LYS A 371 1.52 -20.58 6.02
CA LYS A 371 0.15 -20.06 6.04
C LYS A 371 -0.54 -20.27 4.69
N PHE A 372 0.19 -20.03 3.60
CA PHE A 372 -0.33 -20.23 2.23
C PHE A 372 -0.50 -21.71 1.91
N GLU A 373 0.43 -22.59 2.30
CA GLU A 373 0.28 -24.02 2.14
C GLU A 373 -0.95 -24.56 2.89
N ARG A 374 -1.18 -24.09 4.12
CA ARG A 374 -2.40 -24.45 4.87
C ARG A 374 -3.66 -23.94 4.20
N HIS A 375 -3.65 -22.70 3.69
CA HIS A 375 -4.79 -22.13 2.99
C HIS A 375 -5.10 -22.92 1.72
N LYS A 376 -4.08 -23.27 0.93
CA LYS A 376 -4.21 -24.09 -0.27
C LYS A 376 -4.79 -25.46 0.05
N LYS A 377 -4.32 -26.14 1.10
CA LYS A 377 -4.87 -27.41 1.56
C LYS A 377 -6.34 -27.31 1.95
N LEU A 378 -6.74 -26.23 2.62
CA LEU A 378 -8.11 -26.01 3.09
C LEU A 378 -9.07 -25.52 1.99
N THR A 379 -8.57 -25.08 0.86
CA THR A 379 -9.38 -24.57 -0.27
C THR A 379 -9.24 -25.45 -1.51
N THR A 380 -8.23 -25.20 -2.31
CA THR A 380 -8.06 -25.83 -3.62
C THR A 380 -7.85 -27.35 -3.53
N ASP A 381 -7.02 -27.81 -2.58
CA ASP A 381 -6.75 -29.24 -2.42
C ASP A 381 -7.98 -29.95 -1.83
N ALA A 382 -8.69 -29.31 -0.89
CA ALA A 382 -9.94 -29.86 -0.33
C ALA A 382 -11.06 -29.96 -1.39
N LEU A 383 -11.19 -28.96 -2.28
CA LEU A 383 -12.14 -29.03 -3.40
C LEU A 383 -11.77 -30.15 -4.37
N LYS A 384 -10.49 -30.37 -4.61
CA LYS A 384 -10.03 -31.46 -5.48
C LYS A 384 -10.28 -32.80 -4.85
N GLU A 385 -9.99 -32.97 -3.58
CA GLU A 385 -10.30 -34.18 -2.82
C GLU A 385 -11.81 -34.48 -2.80
N LEU A 386 -12.65 -33.45 -2.60
CA LEU A 386 -14.10 -33.56 -2.67
C LEU A 386 -14.56 -33.95 -4.07
N SER A 387 -13.98 -33.41 -5.12
CA SER A 387 -14.23 -33.75 -6.52
C SER A 387 -13.92 -35.23 -6.79
N ASP A 388 -12.78 -35.70 -6.29
CA ASP A 388 -12.36 -37.11 -6.43
C ASP A 388 -13.30 -38.06 -5.66
N ILE A 389 -13.70 -37.71 -4.43
CA ILE A 389 -14.62 -38.49 -3.60
C ILE A 389 -16.02 -38.61 -4.26
N LEU A 390 -16.52 -37.48 -4.78
CA LEU A 390 -17.86 -37.42 -5.40
C LEU A 390 -17.85 -37.88 -6.84
N ASN A 391 -16.68 -38.16 -7.44
CA ASN A 391 -16.51 -38.50 -8.85
C ASN A 391 -17.16 -37.47 -9.79
N VAL A 392 -17.05 -36.18 -9.45
CA VAL A 392 -17.60 -35.05 -10.20
C VAL A 392 -16.42 -34.19 -10.70
N GLU A 393 -16.37 -33.97 -12.01
CA GLU A 393 -15.37 -33.06 -12.59
C GLU A 393 -15.75 -31.59 -12.33
N ASN A 394 -14.82 -30.82 -11.79
CA ASN A 394 -14.91 -29.35 -11.60
C ASN A 394 -16.09 -28.87 -10.72
N ILE A 395 -15.94 -28.93 -9.42
CA ILE A 395 -16.88 -28.31 -8.49
C ILE A 395 -16.70 -26.79 -8.57
N ASN A 396 -17.70 -26.10 -9.16
CA ASN A 396 -17.68 -24.65 -9.34
C ASN A 396 -18.53 -23.93 -8.29
N ARG A 397 -19.46 -24.64 -7.63
CA ARG A 397 -20.36 -24.07 -6.63
C ARG A 397 -20.69 -25.09 -5.57
N ILE A 398 -20.67 -24.65 -4.32
CA ILE A 398 -21.13 -25.41 -3.15
C ILE A 398 -22.20 -24.58 -2.47
N GLU A 399 -23.36 -25.19 -2.18
CA GLU A 399 -24.43 -24.52 -1.45
C GLU A 399 -24.68 -25.24 -0.13
N GLY A 400 -24.72 -24.47 0.96
CA GLY A 400 -25.11 -24.93 2.29
C GLY A 400 -26.49 -24.39 2.66
N TYR A 401 -27.37 -25.26 3.12
CA TYR A 401 -28.69 -24.89 3.58
C TYR A 401 -28.83 -25.20 5.06
N ASP A 402 -29.29 -24.22 5.83
CA ASP A 402 -29.69 -24.41 7.22
C ASP A 402 -31.18 -24.13 7.37
N ILE A 403 -31.90 -25.08 8.00
CA ILE A 403 -33.34 -25.00 8.20
C ILE A 403 -33.57 -24.91 9.71
N SER A 404 -34.08 -23.79 10.15
CA SER A 404 -34.44 -23.52 11.56
C SER A 404 -35.95 -23.50 11.72
N ASN A 405 -36.47 -24.08 12.80
CA ASN A 405 -37.90 -24.02 13.15
C ASN A 405 -38.09 -23.73 14.67
N ILE A 406 -39.19 -23.14 15.02
CA ILE A 406 -39.60 -22.95 16.41
C ILE A 406 -40.65 -24.01 16.73
N SER A 407 -40.27 -25.13 17.39
CA SER A 407 -41.14 -26.21 17.83
C SER A 407 -42.07 -26.74 16.71
N GLY A 408 -41.52 -26.93 15.50
CA GLY A 408 -42.25 -27.45 14.35
C GLY A 408 -43.14 -26.43 13.60
N THR A 409 -43.07 -25.16 13.97
CA THR A 409 -43.80 -24.07 13.29
C THR A 409 -42.81 -22.99 12.82
N ASN A 410 -43.21 -22.16 11.83
CA ASN A 410 -42.43 -21.06 11.28
C ASN A 410 -41.03 -21.49 10.76
N ASN A 411 -41.02 -22.44 9.82
CA ASN A 411 -39.78 -22.90 9.20
C ASN A 411 -39.14 -21.75 8.42
N VAL A 412 -37.86 -21.46 8.72
CA VAL A 412 -37.04 -20.51 8.02
C VAL A 412 -35.81 -21.23 7.49
N ALA A 413 -35.47 -21.01 6.24
CA ALA A 413 -34.28 -21.57 5.63
C ALA A 413 -33.29 -20.42 5.29
N SER A 414 -32.02 -20.61 5.57
CA SER A 414 -30.92 -19.80 5.08
C SER A 414 -30.07 -20.61 4.09
N MET A 415 -29.59 -19.94 3.07
CA MET A 415 -28.68 -20.55 2.07
C MET A 415 -27.40 -19.70 2.00
N VAL A 416 -26.26 -20.39 1.97
CA VAL A 416 -24.95 -19.80 1.70
C VAL A 416 -24.38 -20.49 0.47
N GLY A 417 -24.03 -19.73 -0.55
CA GLY A 417 -23.37 -20.21 -1.76
C GLY A 417 -21.90 -19.81 -1.78
N PHE A 418 -21.04 -20.74 -2.13
CA PHE A 418 -19.62 -20.55 -2.40
C PHE A 418 -19.37 -20.81 -3.86
N ASP A 419 -18.89 -19.81 -4.59
CA ASP A 419 -18.51 -19.91 -6.00
C ASP A 419 -16.98 -19.88 -6.10
N ASN A 420 -16.42 -20.67 -7.05
CA ASN A 420 -14.96 -20.79 -7.27
C ASN A 420 -14.44 -19.65 -8.15
#